data_a540a21688f6429489789fcfa14f0903
#
_entry.id   a540a21688f6429489789fcfa14f0903
#
_cell.length_a   1.000
_cell.length_b   1.000
_cell.length_c   1.000
_cell.angle_alpha   90.00
_cell.angle_beta   90.00
_cell.angle_gamma   90.00
#
_symmetry.space_group_name_H-M   'P 1'
#
loop_
_entity.id
_entity.type
_entity.pdbx_description
1 polymer ?
#
loop_
_entity_poly.entity_id
_entity_poly.type
_entity_poly.pdbx_seq_one_letter_code
_entity_poly.pdbx_strand_id
1 'polypeptide(L)'
;ESARAAGAIAAGYVLLRLPHELKELFSAWLEAHAPLKAAHVLNRIRELRGGKDYDSRFGARMRGTGEYAALIAKRFAIAEKKLGFGEFPELDCSQFVPPRDGPQLELF
;
A
#
# COMPACT_ATOMS: atom_id res chain seq x y z
N GLU A 1 1.54 15.54 7.37
CA GLU A 1 1.73 17.00 7.49
C GLU A 1 2.76 17.49 6.46
N SER A 2 3.98 16.99 6.44
CA SER A 2 5.03 17.43 5.50
C SER A 2 4.62 17.40 4.03
N ALA A 3 3.95 16.34 3.59
CA ALA A 3 3.44 16.25 2.21
C ALA A 3 2.40 17.36 1.89
N ARG A 4 1.51 17.66 2.84
CA ARG A 4 0.53 18.73 2.66
C ARG A 4 1.20 20.10 2.59
N ALA A 5 2.19 20.36 3.45
CA ALA A 5 2.99 21.57 3.41
C ALA A 5 3.77 21.73 2.10
N ALA A 6 4.18 20.62 1.50
CA ALA A 6 4.84 20.60 0.18
C ALA A 6 3.87 20.68 -1.01
N GLY A 7 2.56 20.89 -0.78
CA GLY A 7 1.57 21.11 -1.83
C GLY A 7 0.79 19.87 -2.26
N ALA A 8 0.92 18.73 -1.58
CA ALA A 8 0.11 17.56 -1.90
C ALA A 8 -1.39 17.85 -1.70
N ILE A 9 -2.22 17.53 -2.68
CA ILE A 9 -3.66 17.82 -2.70
C ILE A 9 -4.52 16.64 -2.28
N ALA A 10 -4.03 15.41 -2.46
CA ALA A 10 -4.70 14.17 -2.10
C ALA A 10 -3.70 13.20 -1.48
N ALA A 11 -4.19 12.21 -0.74
CA ALA A 11 -3.38 11.21 -0.09
C ALA A 11 -4.07 9.84 -0.16
N GLY A 12 -3.27 8.78 -0.09
CA GLY A 12 -3.76 7.42 -0.01
C GLY A 12 -2.76 6.55 0.76
N TYR A 13 -3.19 5.38 1.19
CA TYR A 13 -2.30 4.42 1.83
C TYR A 13 -2.54 3.00 1.33
N VAL A 14 -1.50 2.22 1.37
CA VAL A 14 -1.54 0.77 1.14
C VAL A 14 -0.81 0.11 2.29
N LEU A 15 -1.42 -0.91 2.87
CA LEU A 15 -0.75 -1.72 3.90
C LEU A 15 0.38 -2.54 3.28
N LEU A 16 1.47 -2.66 4.03
CA LEU A 16 2.66 -3.39 3.60
C LEU A 16 2.29 -4.77 3.04
N ARG A 17 2.79 -5.08 1.86
CA ARG A 17 2.60 -6.34 1.14
C ARG A 17 3.93 -7.06 1.02
N LEU A 18 3.93 -8.34 1.35
CA LEU A 18 5.12 -9.20 1.31
C LEU A 18 4.85 -10.41 0.40
N PRO A 19 4.68 -10.22 -0.92
CA PRO A 19 4.55 -11.33 -1.85
C PRO A 19 5.88 -12.06 -2.03
N HIS A 20 5.79 -13.37 -2.26
CA HIS A 20 6.91 -14.24 -2.61
C HIS A 20 8.12 -14.06 -1.69
N GLU A 21 9.29 -13.83 -2.24
CA GLU A 21 10.58 -13.66 -1.56
C GLU A 21 10.68 -12.45 -0.63
N LEU A 22 9.82 -11.45 -0.80
CA LEU A 22 9.84 -10.24 0.04
C LEU A 22 9.58 -10.53 1.51
N LYS A 23 8.87 -11.62 1.82
CA LYS A 23 8.63 -12.04 3.20
C LYS A 23 9.94 -12.39 3.91
N GLU A 24 10.78 -13.19 3.29
CA GLU A 24 12.04 -13.64 3.86
C GLU A 24 13.03 -12.49 3.96
N LEU A 25 13.13 -11.69 2.92
CA LEU A 25 13.99 -10.50 2.90
C LEU A 25 13.59 -9.50 3.99
N PHE A 26 12.30 -9.24 4.16
CA PHE A 26 11.81 -8.31 5.17
C PHE A 26 12.02 -8.85 6.59
N SER A 27 11.84 -10.15 6.81
CA SER A 27 12.12 -10.81 8.10
C SER A 27 13.60 -10.69 8.46
N ALA A 28 14.50 -11.02 7.55
CA ALA A 28 15.94 -10.89 7.74
C ALA A 28 16.35 -9.43 8.00
N TRP A 29 15.75 -8.49 7.28
CA TRP A 29 15.99 -7.06 7.49
C TRP A 29 15.54 -6.60 8.89
N LEU A 30 14.37 -7.04 9.36
CA LEU A 30 13.89 -6.73 10.71
C LEU A 30 14.81 -7.29 11.80
N GLU A 31 15.29 -8.51 11.64
CA GLU A 31 16.22 -9.13 12.57
C GLU A 31 17.54 -8.37 12.65
N ALA A 32 18.04 -7.91 11.50
CA ALA A 32 19.29 -7.15 11.45
C ALA A 32 19.17 -5.71 12.02
N HIS A 33 18.03 -5.03 11.79
CA HIS A 33 17.92 -3.59 12.08
C HIS A 33 16.99 -3.27 13.26
N ALA A 34 16.07 -4.15 13.62
CA ALA A 34 15.10 -3.96 14.69
C ALA A 34 14.74 -5.26 15.41
N PRO A 35 15.72 -6.04 15.93
CA PRO A 35 15.49 -7.40 16.45
C PRO A 35 14.43 -7.44 17.57
N LEU A 36 14.42 -6.45 18.45
CA LEU A 36 13.46 -6.38 19.55
C LEU A 36 12.01 -6.13 19.10
N LYS A 37 11.80 -5.69 17.86
CA LYS A 37 10.48 -5.41 17.28
C LYS A 37 10.09 -6.40 16.18
N ALA A 38 11.00 -7.23 15.71
CA ALA A 38 10.80 -8.11 14.55
C ALA A 38 9.56 -8.99 14.70
N ALA A 39 9.48 -9.76 15.79
CA ALA A 39 8.33 -10.63 16.06
C ALA A 39 7.02 -9.85 16.17
N HIS A 40 7.02 -8.70 16.83
CA HIS A 40 5.83 -7.86 16.96
C HIS A 40 5.34 -7.35 15.61
N VAL A 41 6.23 -6.85 14.76
CA VAL A 41 5.88 -6.34 13.42
C VAL A 41 5.32 -7.45 12.54
N LEU A 42 5.98 -8.60 12.49
CA LEU A 42 5.52 -9.76 11.71
C LEU A 42 4.15 -10.27 12.19
N ASN A 43 3.91 -10.32 13.49
CA ASN A 43 2.62 -10.70 14.04
C ASN A 43 1.51 -9.70 13.65
N ARG A 44 1.78 -8.39 13.66
CA ARG A 44 0.83 -7.38 13.18
C ARG A 44 0.52 -7.53 11.68
N ILE A 45 1.51 -7.88 10.86
CA ILE A 45 1.29 -8.14 9.43
C ILE A 45 0.37 -9.36 9.25
N ARG A 46 0.59 -10.44 10.00
CA ARG A 46 -0.27 -11.64 9.95
C ARG A 46 -1.69 -11.33 10.41
N GLU A 47 -1.85 -10.58 11.48
CA GLU A 47 -3.16 -10.12 11.97
C GLU A 47 -3.93 -9.35 10.89
N LEU A 48 -3.27 -8.45 10.18
CA LEU A 48 -3.83 -7.70 9.04
C LEU A 48 -4.20 -8.59 7.84
N ARG A 49 -3.72 -9.83 7.80
CA ARG A 49 -3.89 -10.79 6.69
C ARG A 49 -4.68 -12.04 7.10
N GLY A 50 -5.46 -11.96 8.19
CA GLY A 50 -6.25 -13.09 8.68
C GLY A 50 -5.40 -14.29 9.12
N GLY A 51 -4.27 -14.01 9.77
CA GLY A 51 -3.32 -15.03 10.26
C GLY A 51 -2.29 -15.50 9.23
N LYS A 52 -2.30 -14.96 8.01
CA LYS A 52 -1.36 -15.31 6.92
C LYS A 52 -0.27 -14.25 6.78
N ASP A 53 0.86 -14.63 6.24
CA ASP A 53 1.92 -13.66 5.92
C ASP A 53 1.56 -12.79 4.71
N TYR A 54 0.75 -13.32 3.79
CA TYR A 54 0.28 -12.62 2.59
C TYR A 54 -1.13 -13.08 2.20
N ASP A 55 -1.94 -12.15 1.75
CA ASP A 55 -3.28 -12.38 1.19
C ASP A 55 -3.37 -11.70 -0.18
N SER A 56 -3.52 -12.48 -1.24
CA SER A 56 -3.59 -12.00 -2.63
C SER A 56 -4.98 -11.55 -3.06
N ARG A 57 -6.03 -11.84 -2.26
CA ARG A 57 -7.42 -11.54 -2.64
C ARG A 57 -7.61 -10.07 -2.96
N PHE A 58 -8.35 -9.82 -4.03
CA PHE A 58 -8.71 -8.46 -4.43
C PHE A 58 -9.45 -7.74 -3.30
N GLY A 59 -9.14 -6.47 -3.06
CA GLY A 59 -9.67 -5.71 -1.93
C GLY A 59 -8.85 -5.90 -0.65
N ALA A 60 -8.70 -7.13 -0.14
CA ALA A 60 -7.97 -7.41 1.09
C ALA A 60 -6.46 -7.13 0.96
N ARG A 61 -5.87 -7.37 -0.20
CA ARG A 61 -4.42 -7.22 -0.44
C ARG A 61 -3.88 -5.81 -0.17
N MET A 62 -4.72 -4.78 -0.36
CA MET A 62 -4.32 -3.37 -0.19
C MET A 62 -4.69 -2.82 1.19
N ARG A 63 -5.83 -3.22 1.71
CA ARG A 63 -6.44 -2.64 2.91
C ARG A 63 -6.27 -3.49 4.16
N GLY A 64 -6.00 -4.80 4.00
CA GLY A 64 -6.01 -5.75 5.10
C GLY A 64 -7.42 -6.05 5.63
N THR A 65 -7.47 -6.82 6.70
CA THR A 65 -8.72 -7.24 7.37
C THR A 65 -8.54 -7.17 8.88
N GLY A 66 -9.64 -7.23 9.63
CA GLY A 66 -9.63 -7.24 11.08
C GLY A 66 -9.58 -5.85 11.74
N GLU A 67 -9.63 -5.87 13.07
CA GLU A 67 -9.75 -4.65 13.89
C GLU A 67 -8.58 -3.69 13.72
N TYR A 68 -7.37 -4.23 13.61
CA TYR A 68 -6.18 -3.39 13.45
C TYR A 68 -6.15 -2.69 12.08
N ALA A 69 -6.62 -3.36 11.02
CA ALA A 69 -6.79 -2.71 9.71
C ALA A 69 -7.84 -1.59 9.77
N ALA A 70 -8.97 -1.83 10.45
CA ALA A 70 -10.00 -0.82 10.66
C ALA A 70 -9.49 0.38 11.47
N LEU A 71 -8.65 0.13 12.50
CA LEU A 71 -8.02 1.19 13.28
C LEU A 71 -7.10 2.06 12.41
N ILE A 72 -6.27 1.45 11.57
CA ILE A 72 -5.38 2.19 10.65
C ILE A 72 -6.22 3.02 9.68
N ALA A 73 -7.27 2.44 9.08
CA ALA A 73 -8.16 3.14 8.16
C ALA A 73 -8.82 4.37 8.83
N LYS A 74 -9.33 4.20 10.05
CA LYS A 74 -9.94 5.29 10.82
C LYS A 74 -8.93 6.40 11.14
N ARG A 75 -7.74 6.04 11.58
CA ARG A 75 -6.67 7.04 11.86
C ARG A 75 -6.26 7.80 10.61
N PHE A 76 -6.14 7.11 9.47
CA PHE A 76 -5.83 7.74 8.20
C PHE A 76 -6.92 8.72 7.78
N ALA A 77 -8.19 8.31 7.81
CA ALA A 77 -9.33 9.19 7.46
C ALA A 77 -9.42 10.44 8.35
N ILE A 78 -9.15 10.30 9.65
CA ILE A 78 -9.10 11.45 10.57
C ILE A 78 -7.96 12.40 10.18
N ALA A 79 -6.77 11.88 9.89
CA ALA A 79 -5.62 12.68 9.50
C ALA A 79 -5.84 13.37 8.15
N GLU A 80 -6.41 12.67 7.18
CA GLU A 80 -6.76 13.18 5.85
C GLU A 80 -7.71 14.37 5.96
N LYS A 81 -8.80 14.21 6.73
CA LYS A 81 -9.76 15.28 7.00
C LYS A 81 -9.11 16.46 7.74
N LYS A 82 -8.33 16.19 8.79
CA LYS A 82 -7.65 17.25 9.58
C LYS A 82 -6.68 18.07 8.74
N LEU A 83 -6.01 17.45 7.79
CA LEU A 83 -5.02 18.10 6.93
C LEU A 83 -5.62 18.73 5.66
N GLY A 84 -6.93 18.57 5.44
CA GLY A 84 -7.63 19.13 4.30
C GLY A 84 -7.21 18.50 2.95
N PHE A 85 -6.90 17.21 2.95
CA PHE A 85 -6.75 16.48 1.69
C PHE A 85 -8.10 16.31 1.02
N GLY A 86 -8.14 16.50 -0.31
CA GLY A 86 -9.30 16.26 -1.15
C GLY A 86 -9.26 14.88 -1.80
N GLU A 87 -10.20 14.67 -2.69
CA GLU A 87 -10.20 13.49 -3.56
C GLU A 87 -9.08 13.60 -4.61
N PHE A 88 -8.65 12.45 -5.14
CA PHE A 88 -7.76 12.45 -6.28
C PHE A 88 -8.48 13.08 -7.47
N PRO A 89 -7.84 14.00 -8.21
CA PRO A 89 -8.45 14.58 -9.39
C PRO A 89 -8.70 13.49 -10.44
N GLU A 90 -9.73 13.70 -11.25
CA GLU A 90 -9.92 12.86 -12.43
C GLU A 90 -8.70 12.94 -13.35
N LEU A 91 -8.34 11.80 -13.92
CA LEU A 91 -7.23 11.75 -14.86
C LEU A 91 -7.66 12.38 -16.19
N ASP A 92 -6.88 13.33 -16.67
CA ASP A 92 -7.05 13.86 -18.03
C ASP A 92 -6.46 12.88 -19.04
N CYS A 93 -7.33 12.19 -19.75
CA CYS A 93 -6.98 11.25 -20.80
C CYS A 93 -7.02 11.89 -22.21
N SER A 94 -7.20 13.20 -22.34
CA SER A 94 -7.31 13.89 -23.64
C SER A 94 -6.03 13.76 -24.49
N GLN A 95 -4.89 13.58 -23.85
CA GLN A 95 -3.60 13.39 -24.52
C GLN A 95 -3.29 11.91 -24.85
N PHE A 96 -4.16 10.98 -24.42
CA PHE A 96 -3.96 9.57 -24.74
C PHE A 96 -4.22 9.28 -26.20
N VAL A 97 -3.20 8.80 -26.89
CA VAL A 97 -3.30 8.30 -28.26
C VAL A 97 -3.16 6.77 -28.20
N PRO A 98 -4.21 6.01 -28.51
CA PRO A 98 -4.09 4.55 -28.50
C PRO A 98 -3.01 4.10 -29.49
N PRO A 99 -2.29 3.01 -29.19
CA PRO A 99 -1.37 2.41 -30.16
C PRO A 99 -2.12 2.13 -31.47
N ARG A 100 -1.50 2.44 -32.60
CA ARG A 100 -2.06 2.07 -33.90
C ARG A 100 -2.09 0.56 -34.00
N ASP A 101 -3.19 0.00 -34.54
CA ASP A 101 -3.28 -1.40 -34.89
C ASP A 101 -2.22 -1.72 -35.95
N GLY A 102 -1.10 -2.21 -35.52
CA GLY A 102 0.01 -2.70 -36.34
C GLY A 102 0.45 -4.06 -35.86
N PRO A 103 1.17 -4.83 -36.66
CA PRO A 103 1.72 -6.08 -36.20
C PRO A 103 2.57 -5.82 -34.96
N GLN A 104 2.36 -6.58 -33.91
CA GLN A 104 3.20 -6.53 -32.72
C GLN A 104 4.64 -6.76 -33.16
N LEU A 105 5.51 -5.81 -32.87
CA LEU A 105 6.93 -5.99 -33.10
C LEU A 105 7.40 -7.17 -32.26
N GLU A 106 8.05 -8.15 -32.88
CA GLU A 106 8.66 -9.23 -32.15
C GLU A 106 9.71 -8.66 -31.20
N LEU A 107 9.63 -9.07 -29.94
CA LEU A 107 10.51 -8.60 -28.86
C LEU A 107 11.88 -9.31 -28.87
N PHE A 108 12.08 -10.25 -29.81
CA PHE A 108 13.30 -11.04 -29.96
C PHE A 108 13.70 -11.20 -31.43
#